data_8655aad602d26e982b819bce9cb922de
#
_entry.id   8655aad602d26e982b819bce9cb922de
#
_cell.length_a   1.000
_cell.length_b   1.000
_cell.length_c   1.000
_cell.angle_alpha   90.00
_cell.angle_beta   90.00
_cell.angle_gamma   90.00
#
_symmetry.space_group_name_H-M   'P 1'
#
loop_
_entity.id
_entity.type
_entity.pdbx_description
1 polymer ?
#
loop_
_entity_poly.entity_id
_entity_poly.type
_entity_poly.pdbx_seq_one_letter_code
_entity_poly.pdbx_strand_id
1 'polypeptide(L)'
;MKKILGIVVVVALIGIGYQFQSSEEEEEFVPKPDSATLRKTTSGSLLGYTGANGAWVWRGIRYAKAPTGTLRWRAPLPAKAPRKGGIIETLVSGNACPQLPSALSEPADEDRVTIGEEDCLFMDIYAPPEAEKAPVMFWLHGGGNTIGQGSSYSGENLAMKHGVVVVTINYRLGIFGWFSHPSLTTGDPKDDSGNYGTLDAIQGLQWVQGNIENFGGDPNNVTVFGESAGGVDTLAMMASPLAEGLFHRAIVQ
;
A
#
# COMPACT_ATOMS: atom_id res chain seq x y z
N MET A 1 21.26 82.98 -22.42
CA MET A 1 19.89 82.44 -22.62
C MET A 1 20.00 80.94 -22.89
N LYS A 2 19.75 80.09 -21.92
CA LYS A 2 19.84 78.63 -22.06
C LYS A 2 18.43 78.09 -22.26
N LYS A 3 18.19 77.43 -23.40
CA LYS A 3 16.95 76.69 -23.65
C LYS A 3 16.99 75.36 -22.93
N ILE A 4 16.09 75.14 -22.01
CA ILE A 4 15.86 73.87 -21.36
C ILE A 4 14.90 73.08 -22.25
N LEU A 5 15.38 71.94 -22.77
CA LEU A 5 14.60 70.96 -23.52
C LEU A 5 13.94 70.03 -22.55
N GLY A 6 12.64 70.10 -22.41
CA GLY A 6 11.86 69.20 -21.57
C GLY A 6 11.69 67.85 -22.26
N ILE A 7 12.16 66.79 -21.63
CA ILE A 7 11.87 65.43 -22.05
C ILE A 7 10.56 64.99 -21.39
N VAL A 8 9.54 64.74 -22.21
CA VAL A 8 8.30 64.14 -21.78
C VAL A 8 8.48 62.63 -21.86
N VAL A 9 8.53 61.97 -20.70
CA VAL A 9 8.53 60.53 -20.60
C VAL A 9 7.08 60.06 -20.57
N VAL A 10 6.63 59.44 -21.65
CA VAL A 10 5.34 58.75 -21.70
C VAL A 10 5.55 57.35 -21.09
N VAL A 11 5.07 57.14 -19.87
CA VAL A 11 5.00 55.84 -19.25
C VAL A 11 3.74 55.13 -19.77
N ALA A 12 3.93 54.25 -20.73
CA ALA A 12 2.85 53.33 -21.14
C ALA A 12 2.65 52.29 -20.05
N LEU A 13 1.59 52.43 -19.27
CA LEU A 13 1.11 51.37 -18.36
C LEU A 13 0.53 50.23 -19.22
N ILE A 14 1.35 49.23 -19.49
CA ILE A 14 0.87 47.94 -19.99
C ILE A 14 0.19 47.25 -18.80
N GLY A 15 -1.13 47.33 -18.74
CA GLY A 15 -1.95 46.57 -17.84
C GLY A 15 -1.85 45.07 -18.20
N ILE A 16 -0.96 44.36 -17.57
CA ILE A 16 -1.00 42.88 -17.58
C ILE A 16 -2.20 42.50 -16.75
N GLY A 17 -3.32 42.21 -17.40
CA GLY A 17 -4.45 41.55 -16.79
C GLY A 17 -4.01 40.17 -16.38
N TYR A 18 -3.68 40.00 -15.10
CA TYR A 18 -3.67 38.65 -14.48
C TYR A 18 -5.11 38.17 -14.53
N GLN A 19 -5.44 37.34 -15.51
CA GLN A 19 -6.59 36.45 -15.40
C GLN A 19 -6.30 35.56 -14.20
N PHE A 20 -6.96 35.83 -13.09
CA PHE A 20 -7.18 34.83 -12.05
C PHE A 20 -7.99 33.73 -12.73
N GLN A 21 -7.29 32.71 -13.22
CA GLN A 21 -7.89 31.45 -13.53
C GLN A 21 -8.29 30.91 -12.15
N SER A 22 -9.58 30.96 -11.83
CA SER A 22 -10.15 30.25 -10.72
C SER A 22 -9.71 28.80 -10.91
N SER A 23 -8.77 28.33 -10.11
CA SER A 23 -8.60 26.91 -9.92
C SER A 23 -9.96 26.41 -9.45
N GLU A 24 -10.68 25.71 -10.30
CA GLU A 24 -11.77 24.85 -9.85
C GLU A 24 -11.11 24.01 -8.77
N GLU A 25 -11.53 24.17 -7.53
CA GLU A 25 -11.15 23.27 -6.44
C GLU A 25 -11.63 21.89 -6.91
N GLU A 26 -10.69 21.03 -7.32
CA GLU A 26 -11.01 19.64 -7.61
C GLU A 26 -11.63 19.10 -6.32
N GLU A 27 -12.91 18.79 -6.37
CA GLU A 27 -13.65 18.25 -5.24
C GLU A 27 -12.91 17.00 -4.76
N GLU A 28 -12.37 17.00 -3.53
CA GLU A 28 -11.61 15.89 -3.00
C GLU A 28 -12.46 14.63 -3.02
N PHE A 29 -11.99 13.59 -3.70
CA PHE A 29 -12.74 12.33 -3.81
C PHE A 29 -12.92 11.67 -2.45
N VAL A 30 -14.17 11.60 -1.98
CA VAL A 30 -14.53 10.94 -0.73
C VAL A 30 -15.08 9.54 -1.03
N PRO A 31 -14.38 8.46 -0.64
CA PRO A 31 -14.85 7.09 -0.85
C PRO A 31 -16.20 6.85 -0.17
N LYS A 32 -17.13 6.23 -0.90
CA LYS A 32 -18.44 5.81 -0.37
C LYS A 32 -18.62 4.32 -0.60
N PRO A 33 -19.14 3.56 0.38
CA PRO A 33 -19.37 2.14 0.22
C PRO A 33 -20.20 1.83 -1.02
N ASP A 34 -19.75 0.86 -1.82
CA ASP A 34 -20.46 0.37 -2.99
C ASP A 34 -20.80 -1.12 -2.83
N SER A 35 -22.08 -1.45 -2.79
CA SER A 35 -22.56 -2.83 -2.60
C SER A 35 -22.08 -3.81 -3.69
N ALA A 36 -21.77 -3.33 -4.89
CA ALA A 36 -21.19 -4.14 -5.97
C ALA A 36 -19.79 -4.67 -5.61
N THR A 37 -19.09 -4.00 -4.69
CA THR A 37 -17.75 -4.39 -4.23
C THR A 37 -17.76 -5.37 -3.05
N LEU A 38 -18.90 -5.85 -2.57
CA LEU A 38 -18.96 -6.78 -1.43
C LEU A 38 -18.27 -8.11 -1.76
N ARG A 39 -17.27 -8.48 -0.98
CA ARG A 39 -16.46 -9.71 -1.14
C ARG A 39 -16.40 -10.51 0.14
N LYS A 40 -16.59 -11.82 0.05
CA LYS A 40 -16.35 -12.75 1.17
C LYS A 40 -14.91 -13.20 1.15
N THR A 41 -14.23 -13.13 2.30
CA THR A 41 -12.84 -13.55 2.44
C THR A 41 -12.63 -14.36 3.71
N THR A 42 -11.45 -14.95 3.85
CA THR A 42 -11.02 -15.61 5.09
C THR A 42 -10.89 -14.63 6.27
N SER A 43 -10.73 -13.34 5.98
CA SER A 43 -10.64 -12.25 6.97
C SER A 43 -11.99 -11.60 7.31
N GLY A 44 -13.08 -11.98 6.61
CA GLY A 44 -14.43 -11.43 6.79
C GLY A 44 -15.09 -11.02 5.49
N SER A 45 -16.29 -10.42 5.58
CA SER A 45 -16.97 -9.80 4.44
C SER A 45 -16.48 -8.37 4.31
N LEU A 46 -15.87 -8.04 3.18
CA LEU A 46 -15.24 -6.74 2.90
C LEU A 46 -16.13 -5.95 1.94
N LEU A 47 -16.34 -4.67 2.24
CA LEU A 47 -17.08 -3.73 1.41
C LEU A 47 -16.17 -2.57 1.03
N GLY A 48 -15.85 -2.48 -0.24
CA GLY A 48 -15.03 -1.42 -0.82
C GLY A 48 -15.86 -0.32 -1.46
N TYR A 49 -15.27 0.35 -2.42
CA TYR A 49 -15.88 1.46 -3.15
C TYR A 49 -15.45 1.46 -4.62
N THR A 50 -16.16 2.25 -5.42
CA THR A 50 -15.75 2.55 -6.80
C THR A 50 -14.90 3.83 -6.79
N GLY A 51 -13.65 3.73 -7.24
CA GLY A 51 -12.70 4.82 -7.34
C GLY A 51 -13.06 5.84 -8.43
N ALA A 52 -12.39 6.98 -8.45
CA ALA A 52 -12.68 8.07 -9.37
C ALA A 52 -12.53 7.67 -10.87
N ASN A 53 -11.67 6.71 -11.18
CA ASN A 53 -11.47 6.19 -12.54
C ASN A 53 -12.30 4.92 -12.84
N GLY A 54 -13.22 4.54 -11.94
CA GLY A 54 -14.10 3.37 -12.09
C GLY A 54 -13.52 2.05 -11.60
N ALA A 55 -12.30 2.01 -11.08
CA ALA A 55 -11.76 0.80 -10.45
C ALA A 55 -12.55 0.45 -9.18
N TRP A 56 -12.72 -0.84 -8.90
CA TRP A 56 -13.14 -1.27 -7.59
C TRP A 56 -11.94 -1.31 -6.65
N VAL A 57 -12.10 -0.73 -5.46
CA VAL A 57 -11.02 -0.49 -4.51
C VAL A 57 -11.42 -0.99 -3.13
N TRP A 58 -10.51 -1.69 -2.48
CA TRP A 58 -10.61 -2.10 -1.08
C TRP A 58 -9.33 -1.70 -0.37
N ARG A 59 -9.41 -0.86 0.65
CA ARG A 59 -8.28 -0.38 1.43
C ARG A 59 -8.30 -0.89 2.86
N GLY A 60 -7.12 -1.08 3.44
CA GLY A 60 -6.99 -1.48 4.84
C GLY A 60 -7.44 -2.91 5.13
N ILE A 61 -7.28 -3.82 4.18
CA ILE A 61 -7.57 -5.24 4.37
C ILE A 61 -6.52 -5.84 5.28
N ARG A 62 -6.93 -6.36 6.43
CA ARG A 62 -6.04 -7.06 7.35
C ARG A 62 -5.70 -8.45 6.81
N TYR A 63 -4.44 -8.71 6.47
CA TYR A 63 -3.99 -10.04 6.00
C TYR A 63 -3.34 -10.88 7.11
N ALA A 64 -2.87 -10.24 8.19
CA ALA A 64 -2.29 -10.91 9.35
C ALA A 64 -2.80 -10.27 10.65
N LYS A 65 -2.68 -10.98 11.77
CA LYS A 65 -2.95 -10.41 13.09
C LYS A 65 -1.97 -9.28 13.38
N ALA A 66 -2.42 -8.29 14.17
CA ALA A 66 -1.55 -7.22 14.67
C ALA A 66 -0.32 -7.82 15.38
N PRO A 67 0.91 -7.50 14.92
CA PRO A 67 2.15 -8.05 15.50
C PRO A 67 2.58 -7.28 16.76
N THR A 68 1.67 -7.11 17.71
CA THR A 68 1.83 -6.29 18.91
C THR A 68 2.03 -7.15 20.16
N GLY A 69 2.60 -6.59 21.20
CA GLY A 69 2.76 -7.25 22.49
C GLY A 69 3.57 -8.56 22.38
N THR A 70 2.97 -9.68 22.72
CA THR A 70 3.62 -11.01 22.65
C THR A 70 3.84 -11.51 21.21
N LEU A 71 3.23 -10.89 20.22
CA LEU A 71 3.42 -11.19 18.79
C LEU A 71 4.50 -10.30 18.13
N ARG A 72 5.02 -9.30 18.84
CA ARG A 72 6.19 -8.55 18.37
C ARG A 72 7.38 -9.50 18.23
N TRP A 73 8.14 -9.38 17.14
CA TRP A 73 9.25 -10.27 16.80
C TRP A 73 8.84 -11.75 16.79
N ARG A 74 7.70 -12.04 16.18
CA ARG A 74 7.19 -13.37 15.87
C ARG A 74 6.77 -13.44 14.40
N ALA A 75 6.75 -14.65 13.87
CA ALA A 75 6.18 -14.91 12.57
C ALA A 75 4.73 -14.42 12.51
N PRO A 76 4.28 -13.83 11.38
CA PRO A 76 2.91 -13.36 11.26
C PRO A 76 1.92 -14.51 11.37
N LEU A 77 0.80 -14.24 12.01
CA LEU A 77 -0.32 -15.17 12.07
C LEU A 77 -1.43 -14.71 11.14
N PRO A 78 -2.10 -15.63 10.42
CA PRO A 78 -3.21 -15.26 9.52
C PRO A 78 -4.28 -14.43 10.23
N ALA A 79 -4.81 -13.42 9.56
CA ALA A 79 -6.01 -12.74 9.99
C ALA A 79 -7.20 -13.70 9.99
N LYS A 80 -8.14 -13.46 10.91
CA LYS A 80 -9.39 -14.22 11.01
C LYS A 80 -10.58 -13.28 10.96
N ALA A 81 -11.66 -13.76 10.37
CA ALA A 81 -12.92 -13.03 10.38
C ALA A 81 -13.37 -12.70 11.82
N PRO A 82 -14.01 -11.55 12.04
CA PRO A 82 -14.58 -11.19 13.33
C PRO A 82 -15.57 -12.26 13.81
N ARG A 83 -15.50 -12.62 15.11
CA ARG A 83 -16.37 -13.67 15.69
C ARG A 83 -17.86 -13.39 15.56
N LYS A 84 -18.26 -12.11 15.59
CA LYS A 84 -19.66 -11.69 15.47
C LYS A 84 -20.15 -11.60 14.02
N GLY A 85 -19.28 -11.91 13.05
CA GLY A 85 -19.56 -11.63 11.66
C GLY A 85 -19.68 -10.12 11.39
N GLY A 86 -20.32 -9.77 10.28
CA GLY A 86 -20.54 -8.37 9.87
C GLY A 86 -19.74 -8.02 8.62
N ILE A 87 -20.05 -6.84 8.11
CA ILE A 87 -19.36 -6.25 6.96
C ILE A 87 -18.29 -5.31 7.51
N ILE A 88 -17.09 -5.44 6.96
CA ILE A 88 -15.95 -4.55 7.24
C ILE A 88 -15.88 -3.58 6.06
N GLU A 89 -16.07 -2.30 6.32
CA GLU A 89 -15.83 -1.26 5.32
C GLU A 89 -14.33 -1.06 5.11
N THR A 90 -13.90 -1.14 3.87
CA THR A 90 -12.49 -1.06 3.43
C THR A 90 -12.30 0.17 2.55
N LEU A 91 -12.58 1.35 3.11
CA LEU A 91 -12.61 2.64 2.42
C LEU A 91 -11.31 3.43 2.59
N VAL A 92 -10.56 3.16 3.65
CA VAL A 92 -9.30 3.84 4.00
C VAL A 92 -8.21 2.81 4.22
N SER A 93 -6.97 3.16 3.84
CA SER A 93 -5.82 2.28 4.07
C SER A 93 -5.56 2.10 5.56
N GLY A 94 -4.96 0.96 5.91
CA GLY A 94 -4.53 0.70 7.29
C GLY A 94 -3.29 1.52 7.66
N ASN A 95 -2.95 1.50 8.95
CA ASN A 95 -1.79 2.22 9.48
C ASN A 95 -0.49 1.85 8.75
N ALA A 96 0.38 2.82 8.55
CA ALA A 96 1.77 2.55 8.20
C ALA A 96 2.48 1.80 9.34
N CYS A 97 3.53 1.04 9.03
CA CYS A 97 4.38 0.45 10.07
C CYS A 97 5.27 1.53 10.71
N PRO A 98 5.73 1.34 11.97
CA PRO A 98 6.55 2.33 12.66
C PRO A 98 7.79 2.70 11.86
N GLN A 99 7.98 3.99 11.61
CA GLN A 99 9.04 4.52 10.76
C GLN A 99 9.29 6.01 11.01
N LEU A 100 10.37 6.53 10.42
CA LEU A 100 10.57 7.97 10.31
C LEU A 100 9.72 8.52 9.17
N PRO A 101 9.21 9.75 9.27
CA PRO A 101 8.51 10.42 8.18
C PRO A 101 9.40 10.54 6.94
N SER A 102 8.80 10.37 5.76
CA SER A 102 9.54 10.43 4.49
C SER A 102 8.60 10.77 3.32
N ALA A 103 9.17 11.03 2.15
CA ALA A 103 8.39 11.18 0.93
C ALA A 103 7.67 9.89 0.48
N LEU A 104 8.00 8.74 1.06
CA LEU A 104 7.39 7.43 0.77
C LEU A 104 6.34 7.03 1.82
N SER A 105 6.03 7.91 2.76
CA SER A 105 5.09 7.69 3.86
C SER A 105 4.24 8.95 4.10
N GLU A 106 3.34 8.88 5.06
CA GLU A 106 2.60 10.06 5.49
C GLU A 106 3.53 11.11 6.11
N PRO A 107 3.23 12.41 5.95
CA PRO A 107 3.94 13.46 6.66
C PRO A 107 3.73 13.30 8.16
N ALA A 108 4.73 13.67 8.97
CA ALA A 108 4.57 13.77 10.41
C ALA A 108 3.87 15.08 10.77
N ASP A 109 3.10 15.05 11.84
CA ASP A 109 2.72 16.26 12.57
C ASP A 109 3.97 16.90 13.16
N GLU A 110 3.95 18.22 13.36
CA GLU A 110 5.12 19.00 13.82
C GLU A 110 5.77 18.46 15.12
N ASP A 111 4.99 17.76 15.95
CA ASP A 111 5.42 17.21 17.24
C ASP A 111 5.84 15.73 17.21
N ARG A 112 5.77 15.05 16.05
CA ARG A 112 6.06 13.61 15.94
C ARG A 112 7.37 13.34 15.23
N VAL A 113 8.30 12.68 15.93
CA VAL A 113 9.56 12.20 15.35
C VAL A 113 9.36 10.93 14.54
N THR A 114 8.33 10.14 14.86
CA THR A 114 8.00 8.87 14.20
C THR A 114 6.52 8.81 13.84
N ILE A 115 6.20 8.09 12.79
CA ILE A 115 4.84 7.81 12.34
C ILE A 115 4.58 6.31 12.34
N GLY A 116 3.30 5.94 12.14
CA GLY A 116 2.84 4.55 12.02
C GLY A 116 2.65 3.86 13.36
N GLU A 117 2.13 2.65 13.26
CA GLU A 117 1.74 1.82 14.40
C GLU A 117 2.24 0.38 14.18
N GLU A 118 2.49 -0.39 15.24
CA GLU A 118 2.83 -1.81 15.07
C GLU A 118 1.67 -2.62 14.45
N ASP A 119 0.44 -2.19 14.67
CA ASP A 119 -0.73 -2.76 13.98
C ASP A 119 -0.83 -2.24 12.55
N CYS A 120 0.01 -2.76 11.66
CA CYS A 120 0.22 -2.25 10.31
C CYS A 120 0.14 -3.28 9.19
N LEU A 121 -0.15 -4.56 9.49
CA LEU A 121 -0.16 -5.62 8.48
C LEU A 121 -1.46 -5.61 7.67
N PHE A 122 -1.54 -4.63 6.78
CA PHE A 122 -2.66 -4.37 5.89
C PHE A 122 -2.23 -4.40 4.42
N MET A 123 -3.21 -4.61 3.55
CA MET A 123 -3.06 -4.49 2.11
C MET A 123 -4.23 -3.72 1.52
N ASP A 124 -4.00 -3.14 0.34
CA ASP A 124 -5.01 -2.53 -0.50
C ASP A 124 -5.13 -3.33 -1.80
N ILE A 125 -6.35 -3.44 -2.35
CA ILE A 125 -6.62 -4.16 -3.60
C ILE A 125 -7.35 -3.23 -4.56
N TYR A 126 -6.94 -3.28 -5.82
CA TYR A 126 -7.50 -2.52 -6.92
C TYR A 126 -7.82 -3.48 -8.06
N ALA A 127 -9.05 -3.48 -8.55
CA ALA A 127 -9.49 -4.37 -9.62
C ALA A 127 -10.39 -3.65 -10.63
N PRO A 128 -10.33 -4.00 -11.92
CA PRO A 128 -11.38 -3.59 -12.83
C PRO A 128 -12.69 -4.29 -12.47
N PRO A 129 -13.86 -3.62 -12.60
CA PRO A 129 -15.15 -4.21 -12.23
C PRO A 129 -15.47 -5.55 -12.93
N GLU A 130 -14.99 -5.69 -14.16
CA GLU A 130 -15.20 -6.85 -15.03
C GLU A 130 -14.10 -7.92 -14.91
N ALA A 131 -13.25 -7.83 -13.87
CA ALA A 131 -12.13 -8.76 -13.71
C ALA A 131 -12.64 -10.19 -13.53
N GLU A 132 -12.21 -11.09 -14.41
CA GLU A 132 -12.42 -12.52 -14.32
C GLU A 132 -11.12 -13.25 -14.66
N LYS A 133 -10.55 -13.96 -13.68
CA LYS A 133 -9.23 -14.61 -13.80
C LYS A 133 -8.14 -13.68 -14.30
N ALA A 134 -8.19 -12.40 -13.88
CA ALA A 134 -7.22 -11.40 -14.25
C ALA A 134 -5.83 -11.72 -13.64
N PRO A 135 -4.72 -11.40 -14.32
CA PRO A 135 -3.40 -11.47 -13.72
C PRO A 135 -3.34 -10.64 -12.45
N VAL A 136 -2.62 -11.13 -11.44
CA VAL A 136 -2.44 -10.45 -10.15
C VAL A 136 -1.03 -9.87 -10.08
N MET A 137 -0.94 -8.59 -9.73
CA MET A 137 0.28 -7.84 -9.52
C MET A 137 0.43 -7.52 -8.03
N PHE A 138 1.39 -8.18 -7.34
CA PHE A 138 1.62 -8.03 -5.91
C PHE A 138 2.83 -7.14 -5.66
N TRP A 139 2.60 -5.93 -5.12
CA TRP A 139 3.60 -4.89 -4.95
C TRP A 139 4.27 -4.90 -3.59
N LEU A 140 5.60 -4.84 -3.59
CA LEU A 140 6.45 -4.60 -2.43
C LEU A 140 7.12 -3.23 -2.58
N HIS A 141 6.81 -2.31 -1.67
CA HIS A 141 7.36 -0.96 -1.72
C HIS A 141 8.85 -0.92 -1.34
N GLY A 142 9.57 0.09 -1.81
CA GLY A 142 10.94 0.39 -1.41
C GLY A 142 11.06 1.13 -0.09
N GLY A 143 12.19 1.79 0.10
CA GLY A 143 12.46 2.58 1.31
C GLY A 143 13.46 1.92 2.26
N GLY A 144 14.37 1.08 1.74
CA GLY A 144 15.48 0.49 2.51
C GLY A 144 15.02 -0.41 3.66
N ASN A 145 13.80 -0.94 3.60
CA ASN A 145 13.15 -1.73 4.66
C ASN A 145 13.02 -0.97 6.00
N THR A 146 13.08 0.36 5.96
CA THR A 146 13.01 1.23 7.15
C THR A 146 11.90 2.27 7.07
N ILE A 147 11.47 2.65 5.85
CA ILE A 147 10.42 3.62 5.57
C ILE A 147 9.54 3.12 4.41
N GLY A 148 8.39 3.75 4.19
CA GLY A 148 7.47 3.45 3.10
C GLY A 148 6.20 2.75 3.56
N GLN A 149 5.24 2.69 2.66
CA GLN A 149 3.93 2.03 2.88
C GLN A 149 3.28 1.69 1.53
N GLY A 150 2.46 0.64 1.51
CA GLY A 150 1.75 0.19 0.31
C GLY A 150 0.75 1.21 -0.21
N SER A 151 0.09 1.95 0.68
CA SER A 151 -0.93 2.95 0.34
C SER A 151 -0.41 4.18 -0.41
N SER A 152 0.91 4.42 -0.41
CA SER A 152 1.53 5.45 -1.25
C SER A 152 1.51 5.13 -2.75
N TYR A 153 1.10 3.93 -3.12
CA TYR A 153 1.08 3.44 -4.49
C TYR A 153 -0.34 3.04 -4.90
N SER A 154 -1.06 3.93 -5.59
CA SER A 154 -2.37 3.57 -6.14
C SER A 154 -2.22 2.59 -7.30
N GLY A 155 -2.92 1.46 -7.21
CA GLY A 155 -3.01 0.46 -8.28
C GLY A 155 -4.11 0.71 -9.30
N GLU A 156 -4.95 1.74 -9.11
CA GLU A 156 -6.15 1.98 -9.92
C GLU A 156 -5.86 2.11 -11.42
N ASN A 157 -4.88 2.96 -11.77
CA ASN A 157 -4.53 3.19 -13.17
C ASN A 157 -3.97 1.92 -13.84
N LEU A 158 -3.14 1.16 -13.11
CA LEU A 158 -2.58 -0.08 -13.62
C LEU A 158 -3.70 -1.12 -13.83
N ALA A 159 -4.60 -1.24 -12.85
CA ALA A 159 -5.74 -2.14 -12.91
C ALA A 159 -6.64 -1.85 -14.12
N MET A 160 -7.10 -0.61 -14.25
CA MET A 160 -8.04 -0.22 -15.31
C MET A 160 -7.42 -0.25 -16.70
N LYS A 161 -6.16 0.19 -16.83
CA LYS A 161 -5.49 0.27 -18.15
C LYS A 161 -5.10 -1.11 -18.70
N HIS A 162 -4.75 -2.05 -17.83
CA HIS A 162 -4.16 -3.33 -18.23
C HIS A 162 -5.01 -4.55 -17.85
N GLY A 163 -6.16 -4.37 -17.24
CA GLY A 163 -7.06 -5.46 -16.86
C GLY A 163 -6.44 -6.41 -15.83
N VAL A 164 -5.69 -5.88 -14.86
CA VAL A 164 -5.01 -6.66 -13.83
C VAL A 164 -5.58 -6.34 -12.45
N VAL A 165 -5.50 -7.29 -11.52
CA VAL A 165 -5.75 -7.02 -10.10
C VAL A 165 -4.42 -6.61 -9.45
N VAL A 166 -4.38 -5.45 -8.81
CA VAL A 166 -3.19 -4.94 -8.13
C VAL A 166 -3.39 -5.06 -6.62
N VAL A 167 -2.36 -5.57 -5.94
CA VAL A 167 -2.31 -5.68 -4.48
C VAL A 167 -1.09 -4.93 -4.00
N THR A 168 -1.24 -3.98 -3.08
CA THR A 168 -0.13 -3.30 -2.40
C THR A 168 -0.17 -3.64 -0.92
N ILE A 169 0.98 -3.88 -0.29
CA ILE A 169 1.01 -4.29 1.10
C ILE A 169 1.93 -3.41 1.95
N ASN A 170 1.61 -3.33 3.23
CA ASN A 170 2.56 -2.97 4.27
C ASN A 170 3.22 -4.25 4.81
N TYR A 171 4.48 -4.18 5.16
CA TYR A 171 5.22 -5.20 5.89
C TYR A 171 6.06 -4.53 6.97
N ARG A 172 6.37 -5.24 8.05
CA ARG A 172 7.14 -4.65 9.17
C ARG A 172 8.49 -4.14 8.71
N LEU A 173 8.88 -2.98 9.25
CA LEU A 173 10.07 -2.24 8.86
C LEU A 173 11.10 -2.18 9.99
N GLY A 174 12.36 -1.88 9.63
CA GLY A 174 13.45 -1.66 10.55
C GLY A 174 13.61 -2.78 11.58
N ILE A 175 13.76 -2.41 12.84
CA ILE A 175 13.93 -3.38 13.93
C ILE A 175 12.68 -4.24 14.22
N PHE A 176 11.49 -3.84 13.75
CA PHE A 176 10.29 -4.65 13.89
C PHE A 176 10.20 -5.74 12.81
N GLY A 177 10.79 -5.50 11.64
CA GLY A 177 10.82 -6.44 10.53
C GLY A 177 12.05 -7.34 10.51
N TRP A 178 13.21 -6.82 10.92
CA TRP A 178 14.48 -7.58 10.88
C TRP A 178 15.25 -7.37 12.18
N PHE A 179 15.08 -8.31 13.09
CA PHE A 179 15.75 -8.28 14.39
C PHE A 179 15.91 -9.69 14.95
N SER A 180 17.11 -10.01 15.43
CA SER A 180 17.39 -11.27 16.10
C SER A 180 18.16 -11.02 17.40
N HIS A 181 17.72 -11.66 18.48
CA HIS A 181 18.39 -11.62 19.76
C HIS A 181 18.21 -12.96 20.50
N PRO A 182 19.24 -13.50 21.18
CA PRO A 182 19.15 -14.81 21.85
C PRO A 182 17.99 -14.94 22.84
N SER A 183 17.62 -13.86 23.53
CA SER A 183 16.49 -13.89 24.49
C SER A 183 15.10 -13.97 23.81
N LEU A 184 15.02 -13.83 22.49
CA LEU A 184 13.77 -13.99 21.74
C LEU A 184 13.57 -15.41 21.21
N THR A 185 14.56 -16.29 21.34
CA THR A 185 14.51 -17.67 20.84
C THR A 185 13.36 -18.45 21.48
N THR A 186 12.54 -19.05 20.61
CA THR A 186 11.37 -19.84 20.98
C THR A 186 11.54 -21.33 20.68
N GLY A 187 12.44 -21.68 19.76
CA GLY A 187 12.59 -22.99 19.15
C GLY A 187 11.75 -23.19 17.88
N ASP A 188 10.91 -22.23 17.52
CA ASP A 188 10.22 -22.22 16.22
C ASP A 188 11.11 -21.55 15.16
N PRO A 189 11.48 -22.24 14.07
CA PRO A 189 12.39 -21.70 13.05
C PRO A 189 11.90 -20.41 12.39
N LYS A 190 10.58 -20.18 12.28
CA LYS A 190 10.03 -18.96 11.71
C LYS A 190 10.15 -17.81 12.69
N ASP A 191 9.81 -18.04 13.97
CA ASP A 191 9.95 -17.04 15.03
C ASP A 191 11.42 -16.68 15.26
N ASP A 192 12.32 -17.64 15.13
CA ASP A 192 13.74 -17.47 15.40
C ASP A 192 14.54 -16.97 14.18
N SER A 193 13.86 -16.81 13.03
CA SER A 193 14.51 -16.38 11.78
C SER A 193 15.04 -14.94 11.81
N GLY A 194 14.41 -14.07 12.59
CA GLY A 194 14.70 -12.64 12.57
C GLY A 194 14.26 -11.91 11.29
N ASN A 195 13.52 -12.57 10.38
CA ASN A 195 13.12 -12.06 9.06
C ASN A 195 11.62 -11.80 8.98
N TYR A 196 11.07 -11.11 9.97
CA TYR A 196 9.62 -10.94 10.11
C TYR A 196 8.98 -10.15 8.97
N GLY A 197 9.66 -9.13 8.41
CA GLY A 197 9.17 -8.38 7.24
C GLY A 197 9.04 -9.25 6.00
N THR A 198 10.03 -10.11 5.73
CA THR A 198 9.94 -11.09 4.63
C THR A 198 8.81 -12.10 4.88
N LEU A 199 8.64 -12.57 6.12
CA LEU A 199 7.54 -13.46 6.48
C LEU A 199 6.17 -12.78 6.35
N ASP A 200 6.09 -11.47 6.60
CA ASP A 200 4.87 -10.68 6.39
C ASP A 200 4.48 -10.66 4.91
N ALA A 201 5.44 -10.44 4.00
CA ALA A 201 5.20 -10.48 2.55
C ALA A 201 4.72 -11.88 2.11
N ILE A 202 5.32 -12.95 2.63
CA ILE A 202 4.89 -14.33 2.38
C ILE A 202 3.47 -14.57 2.90
N GLN A 203 3.14 -14.07 4.09
CA GLN A 203 1.79 -14.16 4.65
C GLN A 203 0.76 -13.38 3.81
N GLY A 204 1.15 -12.22 3.25
CA GLY A 204 0.34 -11.48 2.29
C GLY A 204 0.05 -12.29 1.03
N LEU A 205 1.05 -12.96 0.46
CA LEU A 205 0.87 -13.86 -0.70
C LEU A 205 -0.01 -15.07 -0.35
N GLN A 206 0.12 -15.65 0.84
CA GLN A 206 -0.77 -16.73 1.30
C GLN A 206 -2.22 -16.26 1.39
N TRP A 207 -2.44 -15.02 1.86
CA TRP A 207 -3.76 -14.43 1.87
C TRP A 207 -4.31 -14.24 0.44
N VAL A 208 -3.48 -13.76 -0.50
CA VAL A 208 -3.82 -13.62 -1.92
C VAL A 208 -4.23 -14.96 -2.51
N GLN A 209 -3.45 -16.02 -2.29
CA GLN A 209 -3.78 -17.36 -2.78
C GLN A 209 -5.14 -17.87 -2.31
N GLY A 210 -5.53 -17.54 -1.08
CA GLY A 210 -6.80 -17.98 -0.52
C GLY A 210 -8.02 -17.11 -0.85
N ASN A 211 -7.83 -15.91 -1.42
CA ASN A 211 -8.92 -14.92 -1.49
C ASN A 211 -9.04 -14.18 -2.82
N ILE A 212 -7.99 -14.10 -3.65
CA ILE A 212 -7.94 -13.15 -4.76
C ILE A 212 -8.95 -13.47 -5.88
N GLU A 213 -9.41 -14.70 -5.99
CA GLU A 213 -10.49 -15.07 -6.92
C GLU A 213 -11.77 -14.29 -6.65
N ASN A 214 -12.06 -13.98 -5.39
CA ASN A 214 -13.23 -13.18 -5.02
C ASN A 214 -13.15 -11.73 -5.52
N PHE A 215 -11.95 -11.26 -5.87
CA PHE A 215 -11.68 -9.94 -6.44
C PHE A 215 -11.47 -9.99 -7.95
N GLY A 216 -11.74 -11.13 -8.58
CA GLY A 216 -11.58 -11.34 -10.02
C GLY A 216 -10.15 -11.68 -10.45
N GLY A 217 -9.20 -11.89 -9.52
CA GLY A 217 -7.82 -12.28 -9.82
C GLY A 217 -7.65 -13.79 -9.98
N ASP A 218 -6.62 -14.20 -10.73
CA ASP A 218 -6.20 -15.59 -10.87
C ASP A 218 -5.06 -15.93 -9.90
N PRO A 219 -5.30 -16.76 -8.86
CA PRO A 219 -4.24 -17.17 -7.94
C PRO A 219 -3.12 -17.96 -8.62
N ASN A 220 -3.36 -18.53 -9.82
CA ASN A 220 -2.35 -19.23 -10.61
C ASN A 220 -1.58 -18.31 -11.58
N ASN A 221 -1.81 -17.00 -11.51
CA ASN A 221 -1.15 -16.01 -12.35
C ASN A 221 -0.73 -14.78 -11.55
N VAL A 222 0.04 -14.99 -10.49
CA VAL A 222 0.54 -13.95 -9.59
C VAL A 222 1.95 -13.55 -9.98
N THR A 223 2.18 -12.25 -10.17
CA THR A 223 3.49 -11.64 -10.36
C THR A 223 3.82 -10.80 -9.13
N VAL A 224 4.93 -11.10 -8.46
CA VAL A 224 5.49 -10.23 -7.42
C VAL A 224 6.38 -9.21 -8.08
N PHE A 225 6.27 -7.95 -7.68
CA PHE A 225 7.14 -6.90 -8.18
C PHE A 225 7.47 -5.89 -7.07
N GLY A 226 8.66 -5.34 -7.13
CA GLY A 226 9.12 -4.41 -6.11
C GLY A 226 10.29 -3.57 -6.60
N GLU A 227 10.42 -2.39 -6.02
CA GLU A 227 11.50 -1.45 -6.33
C GLU A 227 12.44 -1.31 -5.13
N SER A 228 13.75 -1.12 -5.39
CA SER A 228 14.76 -0.89 -4.36
C SER A 228 14.75 -2.02 -3.31
N ALA A 229 14.48 -1.71 -2.03
CA ALA A 229 14.35 -2.73 -0.99
C ALA A 229 13.23 -3.75 -1.31
N GLY A 230 12.10 -3.32 -1.90
CA GLY A 230 11.05 -4.22 -2.36
C GLY A 230 11.52 -5.17 -3.48
N GLY A 231 12.47 -4.72 -4.32
CA GLY A 231 13.16 -5.58 -5.28
C GLY A 231 14.04 -6.63 -4.58
N VAL A 232 14.78 -6.23 -3.53
CA VAL A 232 15.58 -7.17 -2.71
C VAL A 232 14.67 -8.18 -2.00
N ASP A 233 13.53 -7.73 -1.45
CA ASP A 233 12.56 -8.63 -0.81
C ASP A 233 11.93 -9.60 -1.83
N THR A 234 11.70 -9.14 -3.07
CA THR A 234 11.27 -10.02 -4.17
C THR A 234 12.29 -11.13 -4.42
N LEU A 235 13.59 -10.82 -4.44
CA LEU A 235 14.65 -11.83 -4.57
C LEU A 235 14.69 -12.79 -3.38
N ALA A 236 14.51 -12.26 -2.16
CA ALA A 236 14.44 -13.08 -0.94
C ALA A 236 13.27 -14.07 -1.01
N MET A 237 12.11 -13.66 -1.49
CA MET A 237 10.95 -14.55 -1.68
C MET A 237 11.21 -15.59 -2.78
N MET A 238 11.89 -15.24 -3.89
CA MET A 238 12.28 -16.22 -4.92
C MET A 238 13.19 -17.31 -4.36
N ALA A 239 14.02 -16.98 -3.38
CA ALA A 239 14.92 -17.93 -2.72
C ALA A 239 14.27 -18.72 -1.56
N SER A 240 13.13 -18.26 -1.06
CA SER A 240 12.48 -18.83 0.12
C SER A 240 11.60 -20.04 -0.24
N PRO A 241 11.83 -21.21 0.37
CA PRO A 241 10.94 -22.36 0.18
C PRO A 241 9.53 -22.12 0.75
N LEU A 242 9.37 -21.14 1.65
CA LEU A 242 8.05 -20.78 2.20
C LEU A 242 7.16 -20.02 1.20
N ALA A 243 7.74 -19.49 0.13
CA ALA A 243 7.03 -18.79 -0.93
C ALA A 243 6.79 -19.68 -2.18
N GLU A 244 7.24 -20.93 -2.16
CA GLU A 244 7.04 -21.87 -3.26
C GLU A 244 5.55 -22.02 -3.60
N GLY A 245 5.21 -21.84 -4.89
CA GLY A 245 3.84 -21.95 -5.40
C GLY A 245 2.94 -20.76 -5.10
N LEU A 246 3.40 -19.74 -4.35
CA LEU A 246 2.59 -18.56 -4.04
C LEU A 246 2.61 -17.50 -5.15
N PHE A 247 3.60 -17.52 -6.04
CA PHE A 247 3.68 -16.63 -7.21
C PHE A 247 4.36 -17.32 -8.38
N HIS A 248 4.23 -16.77 -9.58
CA HIS A 248 4.59 -17.40 -10.85
C HIS A 248 5.62 -16.59 -11.64
N ARG A 249 5.72 -15.30 -11.37
CA ARG A 249 6.64 -14.36 -12.01
C ARG A 249 7.15 -13.34 -11.01
N ALA A 250 8.30 -12.77 -11.30
CA ALA A 250 8.90 -11.70 -10.51
C ALA A 250 9.44 -10.60 -11.41
N ILE A 251 9.28 -9.33 -10.96
CA ILE A 251 9.91 -8.16 -11.55
C ILE A 251 10.70 -7.47 -10.44
N VAL A 252 12.01 -7.33 -10.64
CA VAL A 252 12.94 -6.74 -9.66
C VAL A 252 13.45 -5.43 -10.24
N GLN A 253 13.20 -4.34 -9.55
CA GLN A 253 13.58 -2.99 -9.96
C GLN A 253 14.53 -2.33 -8.95
#